data_960d923c128a7bae55884d203e85910b
#
_entry.id   960d923c128a7bae55884d203e85910b
#
_cell.length_a   1.000
_cell.length_b   1.000
_cell.length_c   1.000
_cell.angle_alpha   90.00
_cell.angle_beta   90.00
_cell.angle_gamma   90.00
#
_symmetry.space_group_name_H-M   'P 1'
#
loop_
_entity.id
_entity.type
_entity.pdbx_description
1 polymer ?
#
loop_
_entity_poly.entity_id
_entity_poly.type
_entity_poly.pdbx_seq_one_letter_code
_entity_poly.pdbx_strand_id
1 'polypeptide(L)'
;VKDTEPNNAPGGRLTLGQGTAMYVGAVLGTGVIALPALAARTAGPASLVAWALLVLMSIPLAATFAALGARHPDAGGVSTYARLAFGPRAAAVVGWCFYLAMPAGASAAALFGGAYVAEAAGGGRATVLATAAVLMAVVNAANAVGVQASGRMQLALAAVLVALLLVSVGLALPHARAANLTPFAPHGWTAVGPAAALLVWSFAGWEAITHLAAEFRRPARDLPRATGAAVAVVGVLYLLLAFAIIAVLGPGAADSAAPLGELMAR
;
A
#
# COMPACT_ATOMS: atom_id res chain seq x y z
N VAL A 1 -16.05 43.94 13.66
CA VAL A 1 -15.04 43.26 12.82
C VAL A 1 -13.88 42.97 13.75
N LYS A 2 -13.78 41.72 14.28
CA LYS A 2 -12.62 41.25 15.02
C LYS A 2 -11.67 40.64 13.97
N ASP A 3 -10.53 41.30 13.79
CA ASP A 3 -9.38 40.73 13.09
C ASP A 3 -9.00 39.43 13.79
N THR A 4 -9.28 38.30 13.16
CA THR A 4 -8.76 37.00 13.57
C THR A 4 -7.28 36.99 13.19
N GLU A 5 -6.42 37.09 14.19
CA GLU A 5 -4.99 36.84 14.05
C GLU A 5 -4.75 35.54 13.28
N PRO A 6 -3.75 35.50 12.38
CA PRO A 6 -3.38 34.27 11.72
C PRO A 6 -2.94 33.27 12.80
N ASN A 7 -3.70 32.19 12.91
CA ASN A 7 -3.41 31.05 13.80
C ASN A 7 -1.99 30.55 13.51
N ASN A 8 -1.05 30.92 14.36
CA ASN A 8 0.31 30.37 14.42
C ASN A 8 0.25 28.95 14.97
N ALA A 9 -0.39 28.03 14.21
CA ALA A 9 -0.18 26.62 14.41
C ALA A 9 1.33 26.35 14.24
N PRO A 10 1.98 25.60 15.15
CA PRO A 10 3.40 25.29 15.03
C PRO A 10 3.62 24.65 13.67
N GLY A 11 4.43 25.30 12.83
CA GLY A 11 4.64 24.93 11.43
C GLY A 11 4.90 23.44 11.30
N GLY A 12 4.22 22.80 10.36
CA GLY A 12 4.27 21.37 10.14
C GLY A 12 5.71 20.84 10.10
N ARG A 13 5.91 19.64 10.61
CA ARG A 13 7.24 19.03 10.83
C ARG A 13 7.67 18.11 9.70
N LEU A 14 6.72 17.65 8.86
CA LEU A 14 7.00 16.69 7.79
C LEU A 14 7.71 17.35 6.61
N THR A 15 8.84 16.77 6.25
CA THR A 15 9.58 17.11 5.03
C THR A 15 9.02 16.32 3.83
N LEU A 16 9.37 16.78 2.61
CA LEU A 16 9.03 16.08 1.36
C LEU A 16 9.43 14.59 1.42
N GLY A 17 10.67 14.28 1.80
CA GLY A 17 11.17 12.89 1.85
C GLY A 17 10.42 12.04 2.87
N GLN A 18 10.13 12.57 4.05
CA GLN A 18 9.33 11.87 5.06
C GLN A 18 7.91 11.60 4.57
N GLY A 19 7.26 12.60 3.96
CA GLY A 19 5.94 12.44 3.39
C GLY A 19 5.92 11.38 2.27
N THR A 20 6.90 11.40 1.36
CA THR A 20 7.05 10.38 0.32
C THR A 20 7.21 8.98 0.92
N ALA A 21 8.08 8.83 1.91
CA ALA A 21 8.30 7.53 2.56
C ALA A 21 7.06 7.01 3.30
N MET A 22 6.29 7.92 3.93
CA MET A 22 5.02 7.55 4.57
C MET A 22 3.97 7.11 3.56
N TYR A 23 3.85 7.77 2.40
CA TYR A 23 3.00 7.31 1.31
C TYR A 23 3.41 5.93 0.81
N VAL A 24 4.71 5.75 0.52
CA VAL A 24 5.25 4.46 0.06
C VAL A 24 4.93 3.37 1.08
N GLY A 25 5.14 3.63 2.37
CA GLY A 25 4.82 2.67 3.43
C GLY A 25 3.33 2.37 3.57
N ALA A 26 2.46 3.38 3.39
CA ALA A 26 1.02 3.20 3.47
C ALA A 26 0.45 2.37 2.30
N VAL A 27 0.95 2.60 1.08
CA VAL A 27 0.44 1.95 -0.13
C VAL A 27 1.09 0.58 -0.36
N LEU A 28 2.41 0.44 -0.16
CA LEU A 28 3.08 -0.86 -0.34
C LEU A 28 2.56 -1.96 0.59
N GLY A 29 2.06 -1.64 1.75
CA GLY A 29 1.36 -2.49 2.70
C GLY A 29 1.44 -4.00 2.44
N THR A 30 0.41 -4.70 2.86
CA THR A 30 0.28 -6.17 2.72
C THR A 30 -0.06 -6.65 1.31
N GLY A 31 -0.53 -5.74 0.44
CA GLY A 31 -0.91 -6.08 -0.93
C GLY A 31 0.24 -6.65 -1.75
N VAL A 32 1.47 -6.16 -1.53
CA VAL A 32 2.70 -6.64 -2.19
C VAL A 32 2.99 -8.12 -1.92
N ILE A 33 2.62 -8.60 -0.77
CA ILE A 33 3.06 -9.91 -0.27
C ILE A 33 2.27 -11.07 -0.91
N ALA A 34 0.95 -10.95 -1.01
CA ALA A 34 0.07 -12.04 -1.42
C ALA A 34 -0.59 -11.82 -2.80
N LEU A 35 -0.92 -10.57 -3.13
CA LEU A 35 -1.74 -10.28 -4.30
C LEU A 35 -1.06 -10.57 -5.65
N PRO A 36 0.27 -10.49 -5.83
CA PRO A 36 0.89 -10.87 -7.09
C PRO A 36 0.64 -12.33 -7.47
N ALA A 37 0.70 -13.27 -6.51
CA ALA A 37 0.39 -14.68 -6.75
C ALA A 37 -1.09 -14.88 -7.09
N LEU A 38 -2.00 -14.23 -6.34
CA LEU A 38 -3.44 -14.30 -6.60
C LEU A 38 -3.81 -13.74 -7.98
N ALA A 39 -3.20 -12.64 -8.39
CA ALA A 39 -3.40 -12.06 -9.71
C ALA A 39 -2.85 -12.96 -10.81
N ALA A 40 -1.66 -13.56 -10.61
CA ALA A 40 -1.06 -14.55 -11.53
C ALA A 40 -1.94 -15.78 -11.65
N ARG A 41 -2.53 -16.28 -10.55
CA ARG A 41 -3.50 -17.38 -10.58
C ARG A 41 -4.76 -17.05 -11.39
N THR A 42 -5.23 -15.79 -11.29
CA THR A 42 -6.47 -15.37 -11.97
C THR A 42 -6.27 -15.15 -13.46
N ALA A 43 -5.19 -14.48 -13.87
CA ALA A 43 -4.99 -14.04 -15.27
C ALA A 43 -3.65 -14.49 -15.89
N GLY A 44 -2.82 -15.22 -15.16
CA GLY A 44 -1.48 -15.58 -15.64
C GLY A 44 -0.64 -14.32 -15.92
N PRO A 45 0.20 -14.35 -16.97
CA PRO A 45 1.00 -13.19 -17.37
C PRO A 45 0.18 -11.94 -17.71
N ALA A 46 -1.09 -12.08 -18.16
CA ALA A 46 -1.96 -10.95 -18.41
C ALA A 46 -2.32 -10.14 -17.14
N SER A 47 -2.05 -10.67 -15.93
CA SER A 47 -2.14 -9.89 -14.69
C SER A 47 -1.22 -8.67 -14.67
N LEU A 48 -0.12 -8.65 -15.45
CA LEU A 48 0.73 -7.47 -15.65
C LEU A 48 -0.05 -6.29 -16.22
N VAL A 49 -1.02 -6.56 -17.10
CA VAL A 49 -1.91 -5.51 -17.65
C VAL A 49 -2.79 -4.95 -16.54
N ALA A 50 -3.33 -5.81 -15.65
CA ALA A 50 -4.11 -5.36 -14.49
C ALA A 50 -3.27 -4.47 -13.56
N TRP A 51 -2.02 -4.85 -13.26
CA TRP A 51 -1.09 -4.02 -12.49
C TRP A 51 -0.84 -2.68 -13.15
N ALA A 52 -0.53 -2.65 -14.46
CA ALA A 52 -0.27 -1.42 -15.20
C ALA A 52 -1.51 -0.50 -15.21
N LEU A 53 -2.70 -1.05 -15.44
CA LEU A 53 -3.95 -0.29 -15.41
C LEU A 53 -4.19 0.34 -14.04
N LEU A 54 -3.97 -0.39 -12.95
CA LEU A 54 -4.16 0.16 -11.61
C LEU A 54 -3.11 1.19 -11.24
N VAL A 55 -1.85 1.04 -11.67
CA VAL A 55 -0.83 2.10 -11.53
C VAL A 55 -1.29 3.36 -12.25
N LEU A 56 -1.77 3.25 -13.48
CA LEU A 56 -2.29 4.37 -14.25
C LEU A 56 -3.52 5.02 -13.58
N MET A 57 -4.44 4.20 -13.07
CA MET A 57 -5.64 4.69 -12.36
C MET A 57 -5.29 5.33 -11.01
N SER A 58 -4.22 4.92 -10.36
CA SER A 58 -3.78 5.54 -9.10
C SER A 58 -3.26 6.97 -9.29
N ILE A 59 -2.78 7.34 -10.49
CA ILE A 59 -2.27 8.69 -10.77
C ILE A 59 -3.36 9.76 -10.53
N PRO A 60 -4.52 9.73 -11.22
CA PRO A 60 -5.56 10.74 -11.01
C PRO A 60 -6.16 10.65 -9.60
N LEU A 61 -6.27 9.43 -9.03
CA LEU A 61 -6.77 9.25 -7.67
C LEU A 61 -5.86 9.93 -6.64
N ALA A 62 -4.57 9.60 -6.66
CA ALA A 62 -3.58 10.18 -5.75
C ALA A 62 -3.44 11.70 -5.96
N ALA A 63 -3.47 12.18 -7.22
CA ALA A 63 -3.46 13.59 -7.53
C ALA A 63 -4.67 14.34 -6.95
N THR A 64 -5.86 13.71 -6.96
CA THR A 64 -7.07 14.27 -6.35
C THR A 64 -6.90 14.44 -4.85
N PHE A 65 -6.44 13.40 -4.14
CA PHE A 65 -6.18 13.48 -2.71
C PHE A 65 -5.09 14.52 -2.38
N ALA A 66 -4.03 14.58 -3.18
CA ALA A 66 -2.98 15.58 -3.01
C ALA A 66 -3.49 17.01 -3.19
N ALA A 67 -4.32 17.24 -4.21
CA ALA A 67 -4.92 18.55 -4.47
C ALA A 67 -5.90 18.99 -3.37
N LEU A 68 -6.73 18.06 -2.89
CA LEU A 68 -7.66 18.31 -1.79
C LEU A 68 -6.91 18.56 -0.48
N GLY A 69 -5.92 17.74 -0.16
CA GLY A 69 -5.10 17.92 1.04
C GLY A 69 -4.27 19.19 1.02
N ALA A 70 -3.78 19.61 -0.15
CA ALA A 70 -3.06 20.87 -0.32
C ALA A 70 -3.95 22.11 -0.12
N ARG A 71 -5.24 22.02 -0.51
CA ARG A 71 -6.21 23.11 -0.40
C ARG A 71 -6.89 23.15 0.97
N HIS A 72 -7.12 21.99 1.55
CA HIS A 72 -7.84 21.82 2.82
C HIS A 72 -7.02 20.94 3.75
N PRO A 73 -5.88 21.42 4.28
CA PRO A 73 -5.03 20.66 5.20
C PRO A 73 -5.74 20.52 6.55
N ASP A 74 -6.39 19.38 6.74
CA ASP A 74 -7.21 19.08 7.92
C ASP A 74 -7.00 17.61 8.34
N ALA A 75 -7.02 17.36 9.65
CA ALA A 75 -6.82 16.01 10.19
C ALA A 75 -7.99 15.05 9.89
N GLY A 76 -9.16 15.56 9.53
CA GLY A 76 -10.33 14.76 9.14
C GLY A 76 -10.18 14.10 7.75
N GLY A 77 -9.20 14.55 6.94
CA GLY A 77 -8.88 13.95 5.65
C GLY A 77 -10.09 13.80 4.73
N VAL A 78 -10.32 12.58 4.23
CA VAL A 78 -11.41 12.29 3.29
C VAL A 78 -12.78 12.66 3.82
N SER A 79 -13.04 12.48 5.13
CA SER A 79 -14.32 12.89 5.75
C SER A 79 -14.55 14.40 5.67
N THR A 80 -13.48 15.20 5.82
CA THR A 80 -13.57 16.66 5.66
C THR A 80 -13.92 17.02 4.21
N TYR A 81 -13.32 16.37 3.22
CA TYR A 81 -13.61 16.63 1.82
C TYR A 81 -15.05 16.23 1.46
N ALA A 82 -15.53 15.10 1.98
CA ALA A 82 -16.92 14.68 1.82
C ALA A 82 -17.89 15.66 2.47
N ARG A 83 -17.53 16.23 3.63
CA ARG A 83 -18.33 17.25 4.30
C ARG A 83 -18.46 18.53 3.48
N LEU A 84 -17.35 18.97 2.90
CA LEU A 84 -17.31 20.20 2.09
C LEU A 84 -18.12 20.05 0.79
N ALA A 85 -18.07 18.87 0.16
CA ALA A 85 -18.74 18.63 -1.11
C ALA A 85 -20.22 18.24 -0.96
N PHE A 86 -20.56 17.42 0.03
CA PHE A 86 -21.87 16.75 0.13
C PHE A 86 -22.56 16.93 1.49
N GLY A 87 -21.93 17.64 2.42
CA GLY A 87 -22.50 17.96 3.73
C GLY A 87 -22.20 16.92 4.83
N PRO A 88 -22.73 17.16 6.06
CA PRO A 88 -22.33 16.40 7.25
C PRO A 88 -22.75 14.93 7.23
N ARG A 89 -23.86 14.60 6.55
CA ARG A 89 -24.33 13.21 6.45
C ARG A 89 -23.36 12.36 5.62
N ALA A 90 -22.86 12.88 4.51
CA ALA A 90 -21.87 12.20 3.68
C ALA A 90 -20.55 12.02 4.45
N ALA A 91 -20.12 13.03 5.20
CA ALA A 91 -18.94 12.92 6.07
C ALA A 91 -19.07 11.81 7.13
N ALA A 92 -20.25 11.70 7.75
CA ALA A 92 -20.51 10.65 8.73
C ALA A 92 -20.45 9.26 8.09
N VAL A 93 -21.04 9.06 6.92
CA VAL A 93 -20.98 7.77 6.19
C VAL A 93 -19.53 7.41 5.86
N VAL A 94 -18.76 8.36 5.31
CA VAL A 94 -17.33 8.14 5.01
C VAL A 94 -16.55 7.80 6.27
N GLY A 95 -16.77 8.53 7.37
CA GLY A 95 -16.12 8.26 8.65
C GLY A 95 -16.42 6.85 9.17
N TRP A 96 -17.66 6.40 9.10
CA TRP A 96 -18.05 5.05 9.48
C TRP A 96 -17.46 3.99 8.57
N CYS A 97 -17.38 4.22 7.25
CA CYS A 97 -16.70 3.31 6.32
C CYS A 97 -15.24 3.10 6.72
N PHE A 98 -14.50 4.17 7.01
CA PHE A 98 -13.11 4.07 7.48
C PHE A 98 -13.01 3.38 8.85
N TYR A 99 -13.88 3.74 9.79
CA TYR A 99 -13.89 3.15 11.13
C TYR A 99 -14.09 1.63 11.10
N LEU A 100 -14.89 1.11 10.20
CA LEU A 100 -15.14 -0.33 10.05
C LEU A 100 -14.07 -1.02 9.18
N ALA A 101 -13.63 -0.36 8.10
CA ALA A 101 -12.68 -0.95 7.15
C ALA A 101 -11.26 -1.07 7.71
N MET A 102 -10.79 -0.09 8.48
CA MET A 102 -9.41 -0.08 8.99
C MET A 102 -9.09 -1.24 9.93
N PRO A 103 -9.90 -1.55 10.97
CA PRO A 103 -9.66 -2.72 11.82
C PRO A 103 -9.71 -4.05 11.06
N ALA A 104 -10.65 -4.18 10.11
CA ALA A 104 -10.74 -5.37 9.27
C ALA A 104 -9.48 -5.55 8.41
N GLY A 105 -9.02 -4.48 7.78
CA GLY A 105 -7.79 -4.46 6.99
C GLY A 105 -6.55 -4.77 7.83
N ALA A 106 -6.42 -4.17 9.01
CA ALA A 106 -5.31 -4.42 9.93
C ALA A 106 -5.27 -5.88 10.38
N SER A 107 -6.43 -6.46 10.68
CA SER A 107 -6.54 -7.88 11.06
C SER A 107 -6.14 -8.80 9.90
N ALA A 108 -6.60 -8.53 8.69
CA ALA A 108 -6.19 -9.28 7.49
C ALA A 108 -4.68 -9.18 7.25
N ALA A 109 -4.11 -7.99 7.40
CA ALA A 109 -2.67 -7.74 7.30
C ALA A 109 -1.87 -8.58 8.29
N ALA A 110 -2.30 -8.61 9.56
CA ALA A 110 -1.65 -9.38 10.60
C ALA A 110 -1.71 -10.90 10.30
N LEU A 111 -2.82 -11.39 9.76
CA LEU A 111 -2.98 -12.79 9.35
C LEU A 111 -2.06 -13.16 8.18
N PHE A 112 -1.87 -12.27 7.19
CA PHE A 112 -0.89 -12.49 6.13
C PHE A 112 0.53 -12.59 6.71
N GLY A 113 0.93 -11.66 7.60
CA GLY A 113 2.22 -11.75 8.30
C GLY A 113 2.38 -13.05 9.07
N GLY A 114 1.31 -13.49 9.75
CA GLY A 114 1.26 -14.78 10.45
C GLY A 114 1.43 -15.98 9.53
N ALA A 115 0.85 -15.95 8.33
CA ALA A 115 1.00 -17.00 7.34
C ALA A 115 2.47 -17.14 6.86
N TYR A 116 3.16 -16.04 6.62
CA TYR A 116 4.59 -16.05 6.26
C TYR A 116 5.46 -16.64 7.37
N VAL A 117 5.20 -16.27 8.64
CA VAL A 117 5.93 -16.85 9.77
C VAL A 117 5.65 -18.34 9.92
N ALA A 118 4.39 -18.76 9.75
CA ALA A 118 4.01 -20.16 9.82
C ALA A 118 4.70 -21.00 8.71
N GLU A 119 4.75 -20.46 7.50
CA GLU A 119 5.47 -21.09 6.38
C GLU A 119 6.97 -21.25 6.69
N ALA A 120 7.60 -20.18 7.14
CA ALA A 120 9.04 -20.17 7.46
C ALA A 120 9.40 -21.09 8.66
N ALA A 121 8.51 -21.21 9.65
CA ALA A 121 8.72 -21.99 10.88
C ALA A 121 8.19 -23.43 10.79
N GLY A 122 7.56 -23.83 9.68
CA GLY A 122 6.88 -25.12 9.56
C GLY A 122 5.65 -25.22 10.48
N GLY A 123 5.00 -24.09 10.80
CA GLY A 123 3.86 -24.01 11.70
C GLY A 123 2.51 -24.12 11.00
N GLY A 124 1.44 -24.31 11.82
CA GLY A 124 0.08 -24.40 11.35
C GLY A 124 -0.78 -23.16 11.72
N ARG A 125 -2.09 -23.33 11.67
CA ARG A 125 -3.07 -22.28 11.98
C ARG A 125 -2.85 -21.60 13.34
N ALA A 126 -2.40 -22.35 14.35
CA ALA A 126 -2.11 -21.78 15.66
C ALA A 126 -0.96 -20.76 15.60
N THR A 127 0.10 -21.07 14.84
CA THR A 127 1.23 -20.15 14.60
C THR A 127 0.77 -18.89 13.87
N VAL A 128 -0.09 -19.02 12.85
CA VAL A 128 -0.67 -17.86 12.13
C VAL A 128 -1.40 -16.95 13.12
N LEU A 129 -2.32 -17.50 13.93
CA LEU A 129 -3.12 -16.71 14.85
C LEU A 129 -2.29 -16.09 15.98
N ALA A 130 -1.33 -16.84 16.56
CA ALA A 130 -0.45 -16.33 17.59
C ALA A 130 0.42 -15.18 17.07
N THR A 131 1.03 -15.34 15.90
CA THR A 131 1.82 -14.28 15.26
C THR A 131 0.96 -13.05 14.95
N ALA A 132 -0.24 -13.23 14.39
CA ALA A 132 -1.15 -12.14 14.11
C ALA A 132 -1.53 -11.38 15.40
N ALA A 133 -1.82 -12.09 16.49
CA ALA A 133 -2.13 -11.47 17.78
C ALA A 133 -0.94 -10.67 18.34
N VAL A 134 0.28 -11.22 18.24
CA VAL A 134 1.52 -10.51 18.65
C VAL A 134 1.73 -9.26 17.81
N LEU A 135 1.62 -9.34 16.49
CA LEU A 135 1.75 -8.19 15.59
C LEU A 135 0.74 -7.09 15.94
N MET A 136 -0.53 -7.46 16.15
CA MET A 136 -1.56 -6.51 16.55
C MET A 136 -1.26 -5.88 17.92
N ALA A 137 -0.80 -6.65 18.89
CA ALA A 137 -0.41 -6.15 20.21
C ALA A 137 0.76 -5.16 20.11
N VAL A 138 1.80 -5.48 19.33
CA VAL A 138 2.97 -4.60 19.11
C VAL A 138 2.56 -3.29 18.46
N VAL A 139 1.73 -3.33 17.40
CA VAL A 139 1.26 -2.12 16.73
C VAL A 139 0.42 -1.25 17.65
N ASN A 140 -0.50 -1.86 18.43
CA ASN A 140 -1.30 -1.10 19.39
C ASN A 140 -0.44 -0.50 20.52
N ALA A 141 0.53 -1.24 21.05
CA ALA A 141 1.48 -0.73 22.03
C ALA A 141 2.31 0.44 21.49
N ALA A 142 2.84 0.32 20.25
CA ALA A 142 3.57 1.40 19.62
C ALA A 142 2.73 2.66 19.42
N ASN A 143 1.46 2.51 19.05
CA ASN A 143 0.54 3.64 18.94
C ASN A 143 0.21 4.26 20.31
N ALA A 144 0.11 3.47 21.35
CA ALA A 144 -0.13 3.95 22.71
C ALA A 144 1.06 4.78 23.26
N VAL A 145 2.29 4.46 22.83
CA VAL A 145 3.49 5.24 23.21
C VAL A 145 3.54 6.61 22.52
N GLY A 146 2.87 6.77 21.38
CA GLY A 146 2.69 8.03 20.70
C GLY A 146 3.04 8.03 19.20
N VAL A 147 2.46 8.98 18.49
CA VAL A 147 2.51 9.11 17.03
C VAL A 147 3.93 9.22 16.48
N GLN A 148 4.86 9.85 17.22
CA GLN A 148 6.24 10.01 16.74
C GLN A 148 7.02 8.70 16.75
N ALA A 149 6.82 7.86 17.78
CA ALA A 149 7.44 6.54 17.86
C ALA A 149 6.88 5.62 16.77
N SER A 150 5.56 5.62 16.60
CA SER A 150 4.86 4.88 15.55
C SER A 150 5.31 5.31 14.14
N GLY A 151 5.45 6.61 13.88
CA GLY A 151 5.91 7.14 12.59
C GLY A 151 7.35 6.74 12.25
N ARG A 152 8.27 6.75 13.21
CA ARG A 152 9.66 6.29 13.00
C ARG A 152 9.73 4.79 12.72
N MET A 153 8.95 3.99 13.46
CA MET A 153 8.83 2.56 13.25
C MET A 153 8.27 2.28 11.85
N GLN A 154 7.22 2.97 11.45
CA GLN A 154 6.63 2.82 10.11
C GLN A 154 7.63 3.15 9.00
N LEU A 155 8.42 4.23 9.13
CA LEU A 155 9.46 4.58 8.16
C LEU A 155 10.54 3.50 8.08
N ALA A 156 11.01 2.98 9.23
CA ALA A 156 12.00 1.92 9.25
C ALA A 156 11.46 0.63 8.59
N LEU A 157 10.25 0.22 8.93
CA LEU A 157 9.61 -0.95 8.33
C LEU A 157 9.38 -0.78 6.82
N ALA A 158 8.94 0.40 6.38
CA ALA A 158 8.76 0.71 4.96
C ALA A 158 10.10 0.66 4.21
N ALA A 159 11.17 1.21 4.79
CA ALA A 159 12.51 1.16 4.20
C ALA A 159 13.04 -0.29 4.09
N VAL A 160 12.84 -1.10 5.14
CA VAL A 160 13.18 -2.53 5.12
C VAL A 160 12.37 -3.26 4.05
N LEU A 161 11.06 -3.02 3.96
CA LEU A 161 10.20 -3.63 2.94
C LEU A 161 10.68 -3.27 1.52
N VAL A 162 10.91 -1.99 1.24
CA VAL A 162 11.42 -1.55 -0.07
C VAL A 162 12.76 -2.20 -0.38
N ALA A 163 13.69 -2.24 0.58
CA ALA A 163 14.97 -2.90 0.40
C ALA A 163 14.82 -4.39 0.11
N LEU A 164 13.98 -5.10 0.86
CA LEU A 164 13.68 -6.51 0.61
C LEU A 164 13.09 -6.74 -0.79
N LEU A 165 12.15 -5.90 -1.22
CA LEU A 165 11.57 -5.99 -2.56
C LEU A 165 12.61 -5.77 -3.66
N LEU A 166 13.45 -4.76 -3.52
CA LEU A 166 14.50 -4.46 -4.50
C LEU A 166 15.54 -5.58 -4.55
N VAL A 167 15.96 -6.11 -3.40
CA VAL A 167 16.89 -7.24 -3.33
C VAL A 167 16.26 -8.49 -3.95
N SER A 168 15.01 -8.83 -3.59
CA SER A 168 14.31 -9.98 -4.14
C SER A 168 14.18 -9.90 -5.66
N VAL A 169 13.77 -8.75 -6.18
CA VAL A 169 13.67 -8.52 -7.63
C VAL A 169 15.04 -8.57 -8.29
N GLY A 170 16.05 -7.91 -7.71
CA GLY A 170 17.42 -7.87 -8.25
C GLY A 170 18.06 -9.25 -8.35
N LEU A 171 17.88 -10.09 -7.34
CA LEU A 171 18.40 -11.47 -7.34
C LEU A 171 17.62 -12.39 -8.30
N ALA A 172 16.33 -12.17 -8.45
CA ALA A 172 15.47 -13.02 -9.26
C ALA A 172 15.53 -12.69 -10.77
N LEU A 173 15.69 -11.43 -11.16
CA LEU A 173 15.67 -11.00 -12.56
C LEU A 173 16.61 -11.78 -13.48
N PRO A 174 17.86 -12.16 -13.08
CA PRO A 174 18.73 -12.99 -13.93
C PRO A 174 18.14 -14.36 -14.26
N HIS A 175 17.19 -14.86 -13.47
CA HIS A 175 16.52 -16.14 -13.65
C HIS A 175 15.20 -16.04 -14.45
N ALA A 176 14.86 -14.84 -14.92
CA ALA A 176 13.65 -14.58 -15.72
C ALA A 176 13.71 -15.36 -17.05
N ARG A 177 12.59 -16.00 -17.39
CA ARG A 177 12.45 -16.79 -18.62
C ARG A 177 11.31 -16.24 -19.46
N ALA A 178 11.58 -15.84 -20.69
CA ALA A 178 10.55 -15.35 -21.61
C ALA A 178 9.45 -16.40 -21.87
N ALA A 179 9.78 -17.69 -21.80
CA ALA A 179 8.84 -18.79 -21.92
C ALA A 179 7.72 -18.72 -20.86
N ASN A 180 8.00 -18.19 -19.67
CA ASN A 180 7.02 -18.03 -18.60
C ASN A 180 5.95 -16.96 -18.90
N LEU A 181 6.17 -16.12 -19.92
CA LEU A 181 5.22 -15.11 -20.39
C LEU A 181 4.31 -15.62 -21.50
N THR A 182 4.46 -16.89 -21.92
CA THR A 182 3.68 -17.45 -23.02
C THR A 182 2.94 -18.73 -22.59
N PRO A 183 1.62 -18.87 -22.90
CA PRO A 183 0.78 -17.86 -23.54
C PRO A 183 0.51 -16.67 -22.61
N PHE A 184 0.49 -15.43 -23.14
CA PHE A 184 0.37 -14.23 -22.31
C PHE A 184 -0.96 -14.12 -21.56
N ALA A 185 -2.06 -14.54 -22.21
CA ALA A 185 -3.42 -14.56 -21.62
C ALA A 185 -4.00 -15.99 -21.60
N PRO A 186 -3.47 -16.90 -20.76
CA PRO A 186 -3.90 -18.31 -20.75
C PRO A 186 -5.37 -18.48 -20.35
N HIS A 187 -5.92 -17.57 -19.56
CA HIS A 187 -7.32 -17.57 -19.10
C HIS A 187 -8.20 -16.58 -19.90
N GLY A 188 -7.69 -16.10 -21.06
CA GLY A 188 -8.36 -15.08 -21.87
C GLY A 188 -8.20 -13.67 -21.30
N TRP A 189 -8.45 -12.66 -22.15
CA TRP A 189 -8.33 -11.25 -21.78
C TRP A 189 -9.38 -10.79 -20.76
N THR A 190 -10.52 -11.44 -20.68
CA THR A 190 -11.57 -11.14 -19.70
C THR A 190 -11.11 -11.38 -18.26
N ALA A 191 -10.10 -12.24 -18.04
CA ALA A 191 -9.52 -12.50 -16.73
C ALA A 191 -8.76 -11.30 -16.13
N VAL A 192 -8.38 -10.32 -16.97
CA VAL A 192 -7.73 -9.07 -16.49
C VAL A 192 -8.65 -8.27 -15.55
N GLY A 193 -9.96 -8.26 -15.81
CA GLY A 193 -10.93 -7.56 -14.96
C GLY A 193 -10.98 -8.11 -13.52
N PRO A 194 -11.25 -9.40 -13.31
CA PRO A 194 -11.17 -10.04 -12.01
C PRO A 194 -9.81 -9.88 -11.32
N ALA A 195 -8.68 -9.99 -12.06
CA ALA A 195 -7.35 -9.74 -11.51
C ALA A 195 -7.21 -8.29 -11.04
N ALA A 196 -7.66 -7.30 -11.81
CA ALA A 196 -7.66 -5.90 -11.40
C ALA A 196 -8.52 -5.67 -10.14
N ALA A 197 -9.70 -6.31 -10.05
CA ALA A 197 -10.55 -6.22 -8.87
C ALA A 197 -9.87 -6.73 -7.59
N LEU A 198 -9.11 -7.83 -7.67
CA LEU A 198 -8.29 -8.32 -6.56
C LEU A 198 -7.19 -7.32 -6.19
N LEU A 199 -6.55 -6.72 -7.18
CA LEU A 199 -5.42 -5.82 -7.00
C LEU A 199 -5.81 -4.43 -6.50
N VAL A 200 -7.07 -4.02 -6.57
CA VAL A 200 -7.54 -2.71 -6.06
C VAL A 200 -7.10 -2.50 -4.60
N TRP A 201 -7.09 -3.56 -3.79
CA TRP A 201 -6.63 -3.50 -2.40
C TRP A 201 -5.16 -3.03 -2.26
N SER A 202 -4.29 -3.39 -3.22
CA SER A 202 -2.88 -2.95 -3.21
C SER A 202 -2.71 -1.45 -3.41
N PHE A 203 -3.73 -0.77 -3.92
CA PHE A 203 -3.72 0.66 -4.21
C PHE A 203 -4.56 1.47 -3.22
N ALA A 204 -5.12 0.84 -2.18
CA ALA A 204 -5.64 1.53 -1.01
C ALA A 204 -4.47 2.10 -0.20
N GLY A 205 -4.63 3.32 0.34
CA GLY A 205 -3.59 4.00 1.11
C GLY A 205 -3.23 5.39 0.61
N TRP A 206 -3.61 5.75 -0.62
CA TRP A 206 -3.41 7.11 -1.14
C TRP A 206 -4.14 8.16 -0.32
N GLU A 207 -5.24 7.80 0.31
CA GLU A 207 -6.03 8.62 1.22
C GLU A 207 -5.39 8.80 2.59
N ALA A 208 -4.54 7.87 3.04
CA ALA A 208 -4.01 7.84 4.40
C ALA A 208 -3.24 9.10 4.77
N ILE A 209 -2.47 9.66 3.83
CA ILE A 209 -1.68 10.87 4.06
C ILE A 209 -2.54 12.14 4.12
N THR A 210 -3.79 12.09 3.65
CA THR A 210 -4.68 13.26 3.75
C THR A 210 -4.91 13.68 5.20
N HIS A 211 -4.91 12.74 6.14
CA HIS A 211 -4.99 13.00 7.58
C HIS A 211 -3.75 13.70 8.15
N LEU A 212 -2.62 13.62 7.44
CA LEU A 212 -1.35 14.24 7.81
C LEU A 212 -1.06 15.50 7.00
N ALA A 213 -1.99 15.95 6.17
CA ALA A 213 -1.79 17.11 5.30
C ALA A 213 -1.36 18.37 6.07
N ALA A 214 -1.94 18.59 7.26
CA ALA A 214 -1.60 19.71 8.13
C ALA A 214 -0.19 19.61 8.75
N GLU A 215 0.40 18.43 8.78
CA GLU A 215 1.73 18.18 9.36
C GLU A 215 2.87 18.52 8.39
N PHE A 216 2.60 18.76 7.13
CA PHE A 216 3.61 19.16 6.15
C PHE A 216 4.05 20.62 6.39
N ARG A 217 5.34 20.89 6.21
CA ARG A 217 5.89 22.25 6.34
C ARG A 217 5.28 23.22 5.33
N ARG A 218 5.01 22.76 4.12
CA ARG A 218 4.43 23.52 3.01
C ARG A 218 3.43 22.63 2.26
N PRO A 219 2.22 22.41 2.83
CA PRO A 219 1.26 21.47 2.29
C PRO A 219 0.97 21.67 0.80
N ALA A 220 0.75 22.92 0.38
CA ALA A 220 0.43 23.27 -1.00
C ALA A 220 1.52 22.85 -2.02
N ARG A 221 2.78 22.79 -1.59
CA ARG A 221 3.92 22.47 -2.45
C ARG A 221 4.42 21.03 -2.25
N ASP A 222 4.57 20.64 -0.98
CA ASP A 222 5.28 19.41 -0.62
C ASP A 222 4.36 18.19 -0.76
N LEU A 223 3.05 18.32 -0.50
CA LEU A 223 2.10 17.23 -0.60
C LEU A 223 1.95 16.69 -2.05
N PRO A 224 1.69 17.53 -3.09
CA PRO A 224 1.63 17.03 -4.46
C PRO A 224 2.91 16.38 -4.96
N ARG A 225 4.07 16.92 -4.53
CA ARG A 225 5.38 16.37 -4.90
C ARG A 225 5.67 15.04 -4.21
N ALA A 226 5.34 14.92 -2.92
CA ALA A 226 5.48 13.68 -2.18
C ALA A 226 4.59 12.59 -2.77
N THR A 227 3.35 12.95 -3.12
CA THR A 227 2.41 12.04 -3.79
C THR A 227 2.92 11.59 -5.16
N GLY A 228 3.38 12.52 -6.00
CA GLY A 228 3.92 12.17 -7.32
C GLY A 228 5.14 11.26 -7.23
N ALA A 229 6.08 11.55 -6.32
CA ALA A 229 7.24 10.70 -6.07
C ALA A 229 6.82 9.31 -5.56
N ALA A 230 5.86 9.23 -4.65
CA ALA A 230 5.35 7.97 -4.13
C ALA A 230 4.65 7.12 -5.20
N VAL A 231 3.82 7.74 -6.05
CA VAL A 231 3.17 7.05 -7.19
C VAL A 231 4.22 6.44 -8.12
N ALA A 232 5.28 7.19 -8.44
CA ALA A 232 6.35 6.69 -9.30
C ALA A 232 7.09 5.51 -8.64
N VAL A 233 7.49 5.64 -7.37
CA VAL A 233 8.21 4.58 -6.63
C VAL A 233 7.34 3.33 -6.49
N VAL A 234 6.10 3.48 -6.01
CA VAL A 234 5.19 2.35 -5.80
C VAL A 234 4.84 1.68 -7.12
N GLY A 235 4.52 2.47 -8.14
CA GLY A 235 4.18 1.95 -9.47
C GLY A 235 5.32 1.13 -10.08
N VAL A 236 6.55 1.63 -10.01
CA VAL A 236 7.73 0.90 -10.51
C VAL A 236 7.96 -0.37 -9.70
N LEU A 237 7.89 -0.31 -8.37
CA LEU A 237 8.07 -1.48 -7.51
C LEU A 237 7.03 -2.56 -7.77
N TYR A 238 5.76 -2.19 -7.89
CA TYR A 238 4.68 -3.14 -8.17
C TYR A 238 4.85 -3.82 -9.52
N LEU A 239 5.17 -3.05 -10.57
CA LEU A 239 5.39 -3.60 -11.91
C LEU A 239 6.62 -4.52 -11.96
N LEU A 240 7.73 -4.10 -11.34
CA LEU A 240 8.95 -4.90 -11.28
C LEU A 240 8.72 -6.20 -10.51
N LEU A 241 8.04 -6.14 -9.38
CA LEU A 241 7.75 -7.32 -8.58
C LEU A 241 6.80 -8.29 -9.30
N ALA A 242 5.70 -7.77 -9.85
CA ALA A 242 4.76 -8.59 -10.60
C ALA A 242 5.45 -9.25 -11.81
N PHE A 243 6.28 -8.51 -12.51
CA PHE A 243 7.07 -9.05 -13.61
C PHE A 243 8.04 -10.14 -13.15
N ALA A 244 8.82 -9.88 -12.06
CA ALA A 244 9.78 -10.85 -11.55
C ALA A 244 9.08 -12.15 -11.12
N ILE A 245 7.96 -12.06 -10.39
CA ILE A 245 7.21 -13.23 -9.94
C ILE A 245 6.74 -14.06 -11.15
N ILE A 246 6.16 -13.43 -12.16
CA ILE A 246 5.66 -14.13 -13.33
C ILE A 246 6.81 -14.68 -14.19
N ALA A 247 7.82 -13.87 -14.48
CA ALA A 247 8.90 -14.25 -15.37
C ALA A 247 9.83 -15.32 -14.77
N VAL A 248 9.97 -15.37 -13.43
CA VAL A 248 10.83 -16.34 -12.73
C VAL A 248 10.08 -17.60 -12.30
N LEU A 249 8.94 -17.44 -11.63
CA LEU A 249 8.17 -18.56 -11.10
C LEU A 249 7.25 -19.20 -12.15
N GLY A 250 6.86 -18.43 -13.18
CA GLY A 250 5.97 -18.93 -14.25
C GLY A 250 4.63 -19.43 -13.70
N PRO A 251 4.13 -20.59 -14.20
CA PRO A 251 2.88 -21.18 -13.70
C PRO A 251 2.88 -21.48 -12.20
N GLY A 252 4.05 -21.77 -11.60
CA GLY A 252 4.20 -21.99 -10.16
C GLY A 252 3.87 -20.76 -9.32
N ALA A 253 3.91 -19.55 -9.89
CA ALA A 253 3.51 -18.35 -9.19
C ALA A 253 2.06 -18.39 -8.68
N ALA A 254 1.19 -19.12 -9.38
CA ALA A 254 -0.23 -19.26 -9.05
C ALA A 254 -0.47 -20.08 -7.76
N ASP A 255 0.42 -20.99 -7.44
CA ASP A 255 0.28 -21.94 -6.33
C ASP A 255 1.11 -21.54 -5.10
N SER A 256 1.92 -20.48 -5.22
CA SER A 256 2.80 -20.03 -4.16
C SER A 256 2.04 -19.36 -3.02
N ALA A 257 2.22 -19.88 -1.80
CA ALA A 257 1.72 -19.25 -0.57
C ALA A 257 2.61 -18.09 -0.12
N ALA A 258 3.90 -18.09 -0.49
CA ALA A 258 4.90 -17.08 -0.13
C ALA A 258 5.77 -16.69 -1.34
N PRO A 259 5.18 -16.03 -2.37
CA PRO A 259 5.85 -15.79 -3.66
C PRO A 259 7.17 -15.01 -3.53
N LEU A 260 7.28 -14.11 -2.57
CA LEU A 260 8.54 -13.40 -2.28
C LEU A 260 9.60 -14.33 -1.72
N GLY A 261 9.24 -15.24 -0.81
CA GLY A 261 10.16 -16.23 -0.25
C GLY A 261 10.71 -17.18 -1.32
N GLU A 262 9.82 -17.68 -2.18
CA GLU A 262 10.20 -18.52 -3.30
C GLU A 262 11.06 -17.79 -4.35
N LEU A 263 10.77 -16.51 -4.58
CA LEU A 263 11.57 -15.67 -5.46
C LEU A 263 12.99 -15.48 -4.94
N MET A 264 13.17 -15.39 -3.61
CA MET A 264 14.49 -15.26 -2.97
C MET A 264 15.25 -16.60 -2.89
N ALA A 265 14.57 -17.73 -3.01
CA ALA A 265 15.16 -19.07 -2.95
C ALA A 265 15.71 -19.55 -4.30
N ARG A 266 15.48 -18.79 -5.38
CA ARG A 266 15.94 -19.08 -6.75
C ARG A 266 17.28 -18.43 -7.05
#